data_9daec908f7c9b43a88995ce47fe96ddd
#
_entry.id   9daec908f7c9b43a88995ce47fe96ddd
#
_cell.length_a   1.000
_cell.length_b   1.000
_cell.length_c   1.000
_cell.angle_alpha   90.00
_cell.angle_beta   90.00
_cell.angle_gamma   90.00
#
_symmetry.space_group_name_H-M   'P 1'
#
loop_
_entity.id
_entity.type
_entity.pdbx_description
1 polymer ?
#
loop_
_entity_poly.entity_id
_entity_poly.type
_entity_poly.pdbx_seq_one_letter_code
_entity_poly.pdbx_strand_id
1 'polypeptide(L)'
;MQAKNTLYAKTKNYLRSLGYSLVEKTETWNSFAYKHNDLFGFIDFLAVSPEHGTLALQVTSFSNRSARKKKILEHKEVVEVLLQAGWRVAVLSWRKRGRSWIPDLLEITYEMLSG
;
A
#
# COMPACT_ATOMS: atom_id res chain seq x y z
N MET A 1 21.95 0.14 -9.51
CA MET A 1 20.67 -0.30 -8.94
C MET A 1 19.61 0.77 -9.13
N GLN A 2 18.44 0.39 -9.53
CA GLN A 2 17.35 1.31 -9.78
C GLN A 2 16.67 1.74 -8.48
N ALA A 3 16.29 3.02 -8.41
CA ALA A 3 15.60 3.56 -7.23
C ALA A 3 14.29 2.81 -6.95
N LYS A 4 13.54 2.49 -7.99
CA LYS A 4 12.27 1.75 -7.86
C LYS A 4 12.48 0.34 -7.31
N ASN A 5 13.59 -0.31 -7.67
CA ASN A 5 13.93 -1.62 -7.13
C ASN A 5 14.28 -1.53 -5.66
N THR A 6 14.95 -0.46 -5.26
CA THR A 6 15.28 -0.21 -3.87
C THR A 6 14.01 -0.01 -3.04
N LEU A 7 13.05 0.73 -3.55
CA LEU A 7 11.77 0.95 -2.87
C LEU A 7 11.00 -0.36 -2.72
N TYR A 8 10.96 -1.16 -3.79
CA TYR A 8 10.27 -2.45 -3.76
C TYR A 8 10.92 -3.39 -2.72
N ALA A 9 12.25 -3.51 -2.76
CA ALA A 9 12.98 -4.38 -1.84
C ALA A 9 12.78 -3.94 -0.39
N LYS A 10 12.85 -2.66 -0.14
CA LYS A 10 12.68 -2.07 1.19
C LYS A 10 11.28 -2.35 1.74
N THR A 11 10.26 -2.18 0.90
CA THR A 11 8.88 -2.45 1.26
C THR A 11 8.67 -3.92 1.58
N LYS A 12 9.18 -4.80 0.73
CA LYS A 12 9.06 -6.23 0.92
C LYS A 12 9.73 -6.68 2.22
N ASN A 13 10.94 -6.19 2.46
CA ASN A 13 11.68 -6.54 3.67
C ASN A 13 10.96 -6.07 4.94
N TYR A 14 10.42 -4.86 4.90
CA TYR A 14 9.68 -4.32 6.04
C TYR A 14 8.44 -5.16 6.34
N LEU A 15 7.64 -5.47 5.33
CA LEU A 15 6.41 -6.25 5.53
C LEU A 15 6.72 -7.66 6.01
N ARG A 16 7.78 -8.27 5.50
CA ARG A 16 8.22 -9.58 5.99
C ARG A 16 8.64 -9.53 7.45
N SER A 17 9.29 -8.43 7.86
CA SER A 17 9.68 -8.26 9.26
C SER A 17 8.47 -8.17 10.19
N LEU A 18 7.33 -7.74 9.66
CA LEU A 18 6.08 -7.68 10.43
C LEU A 18 5.34 -9.02 10.45
N GLY A 19 5.84 -10.03 9.76
CA GLY A 19 5.26 -11.37 9.77
C GLY A 19 4.49 -11.76 8.52
N TYR A 20 4.48 -10.92 7.49
CA TYR A 20 3.80 -11.26 6.24
C TYR A 20 4.65 -12.22 5.41
N SER A 21 4.08 -13.38 5.12
CA SER A 21 4.77 -14.47 4.40
C SER A 21 4.87 -14.22 2.92
N LEU A 22 3.84 -13.61 2.35
CA LEU A 22 3.78 -13.31 0.91
C LEU A 22 3.63 -11.82 0.72
N VAL A 23 4.49 -11.24 -0.11
CA VAL A 23 4.40 -9.82 -0.46
C VAL A 23 4.62 -9.71 -1.96
N GLU A 24 3.66 -9.15 -2.66
CA GLU A 24 3.74 -9.00 -4.10
C GLU A 24 3.30 -7.61 -4.55
N LYS A 25 3.96 -7.12 -5.59
CA LYS A 25 3.58 -5.90 -6.26
C LYS A 25 2.40 -6.20 -7.18
N THR A 26 1.31 -5.44 -7.06
CA THR A 26 0.10 -5.64 -7.85
C THR A 26 -0.10 -4.60 -8.94
N GLU A 27 0.74 -3.58 -8.97
CA GLU A 27 0.72 -2.56 -10.01
C GLU A 27 1.24 -3.16 -11.32
N THR A 28 0.53 -2.90 -12.43
CA THR A 28 0.95 -3.37 -13.75
C THR A 28 1.10 -2.20 -14.71
N TRP A 29 2.02 -2.35 -15.67
CA TRP A 29 2.23 -1.34 -16.71
C TRP A 29 1.25 -1.56 -17.86
N ASN A 30 0.54 -0.48 -18.26
CA ASN A 30 -0.34 -0.50 -19.41
C ASN A 30 0.34 0.24 -20.57
N SER A 31 0.86 -0.50 -21.55
CA SER A 31 1.61 0.08 -22.66
C SER A 31 0.75 0.91 -23.60
N PHE A 32 -0.54 0.64 -23.67
CA PHE A 32 -1.45 1.43 -24.53
C PHE A 32 -1.74 2.80 -23.94
N ALA A 33 -1.92 2.86 -22.63
CA ALA A 33 -2.24 4.12 -21.96
C ALA A 33 -1.01 4.81 -21.38
N TYR A 34 0.17 4.19 -21.48
CA TYR A 34 1.42 4.73 -20.92
C TYR A 34 1.29 5.06 -19.44
N LYS A 35 0.65 4.18 -18.70
CA LYS A 35 0.47 4.38 -17.26
C LYS A 35 0.48 3.06 -16.52
N HIS A 36 0.68 3.13 -15.20
CA HIS A 36 0.53 1.98 -14.33
C HIS A 36 -0.92 1.83 -13.92
N ASN A 37 -1.38 0.58 -13.83
CA ASN A 37 -2.71 0.25 -13.33
C ASN A 37 -2.59 -0.42 -11.99
N ASP A 38 -3.23 0.15 -10.98
CA ASP A 38 -3.28 -0.40 -9.64
C ASP A 38 -4.44 -1.39 -9.52
N LEU A 39 -4.28 -2.40 -8.70
CA LEU A 39 -5.36 -3.34 -8.40
C LEU A 39 -6.51 -2.57 -7.74
N PHE A 40 -7.72 -2.73 -8.26
CA PHE A 40 -8.92 -2.03 -7.79
C PHE A 40 -8.77 -0.51 -7.77
N GLY A 41 -7.85 0.02 -8.56
CA GLY A 41 -7.67 1.45 -8.73
C GLY A 41 -6.73 2.12 -7.75
N PHE A 42 -6.28 1.45 -6.68
CA PHE A 42 -5.38 2.09 -5.72
C PHE A 42 -4.38 1.15 -5.04
N ILE A 43 -4.47 -0.14 -5.22
CA ILE A 43 -3.60 -1.09 -4.52
C ILE A 43 -2.39 -1.41 -5.39
N ASP A 44 -1.19 -1.12 -4.90
CA ASP A 44 0.04 -1.43 -5.62
C ASP A 44 0.88 -2.54 -4.98
N PHE A 45 0.52 -2.97 -3.76
CA PHE A 45 1.13 -4.12 -3.08
C PHE A 45 0.10 -4.89 -2.29
N LEU A 46 0.28 -6.22 -2.22
CA LEU A 46 -0.47 -7.08 -1.29
C LEU A 46 0.52 -7.80 -0.38
N ALA A 47 0.16 -7.89 0.89
CA ALA A 47 0.92 -8.65 1.87
C ALA A 47 -0.05 -9.62 2.56
N VAL A 48 0.33 -10.89 2.64
CA VAL A 48 -0.56 -11.94 3.16
C VAL A 48 0.17 -12.80 4.17
N SER A 49 -0.49 -13.13 5.25
CA SER A 49 -0.01 -14.14 6.20
C SER A 49 -1.19 -14.85 6.85
N PRO A 50 -0.98 -16.10 7.32
CA PRO A 50 -2.06 -16.80 8.05
C PRO A 50 -2.50 -16.06 9.31
N GLU A 51 -1.57 -15.37 9.97
CA GLU A 51 -1.84 -14.69 11.22
C GLU A 51 -2.51 -13.33 11.04
N HIS A 52 -2.10 -12.58 9.99
CA HIS A 52 -2.55 -11.20 9.80
C HIS A 52 -3.55 -11.03 8.65
N GLY A 53 -3.79 -12.11 7.89
CA GLY A 53 -4.68 -12.04 6.73
C GLY A 53 -4.07 -11.26 5.59
N THR A 54 -4.90 -10.51 4.89
CA THR A 54 -4.48 -9.77 3.70
C THR A 54 -4.44 -8.27 3.97
N LEU A 55 -3.29 -7.67 3.69
CA LEU A 55 -3.09 -6.22 3.80
C LEU A 55 -2.89 -5.67 2.39
N ALA A 56 -3.78 -4.78 1.98
CA ALA A 56 -3.72 -4.09 0.70
C ALA A 56 -3.10 -2.72 0.90
N LEU A 57 -2.07 -2.39 0.12
CA LEU A 57 -1.25 -1.22 0.37
C LEU A 57 -1.12 -0.33 -0.86
N GLN A 58 -1.06 0.96 -0.59
CA GLN A 58 -0.47 1.91 -1.51
C GLN A 58 0.84 2.40 -0.90
N VAL A 59 1.93 2.38 -1.68
CA VAL A 59 3.27 2.73 -1.20
C VAL A 59 3.67 4.07 -1.82
N THR A 60 4.17 4.97 -1.00
CA THR A 60 4.49 6.32 -1.46
C THR A 60 5.58 6.96 -0.59
N SER A 61 5.96 8.19 -0.91
CA SER A 61 6.80 9.01 -0.04
C SER A 61 5.95 9.61 1.08
N PHE A 62 6.59 9.91 2.20
CA PHE A 62 5.90 10.46 3.36
C PHE A 62 5.16 11.77 3.02
N SER A 63 5.74 12.60 2.16
CA SER A 63 5.12 13.88 1.78
C SER A 63 3.82 13.70 1.00
N ASN A 64 3.63 12.54 0.36
CA ASN A 64 2.41 12.26 -0.41
C ASN A 64 1.39 11.43 0.36
N ARG A 65 1.66 11.15 1.63
CA ARG A 65 0.82 10.27 2.44
C ARG A 65 -0.66 10.70 2.47
N SER A 66 -0.88 11.98 2.75
CA SER A 66 -2.25 12.50 2.86
C SER A 66 -2.99 12.46 1.52
N ALA A 67 -2.30 12.76 0.42
CA ALA A 67 -2.91 12.71 -0.90
C ALA A 67 -3.29 11.27 -1.27
N ARG A 68 -2.46 10.30 -0.91
CA ARG A 68 -2.76 8.89 -1.18
C ARG A 68 -3.91 8.38 -0.32
N LYS A 69 -3.96 8.79 0.94
CA LYS A 69 -5.09 8.47 1.81
C LYS A 69 -6.39 9.00 1.19
N LYS A 70 -6.38 10.25 0.72
CA LYS A 70 -7.55 10.84 0.09
C LYS A 70 -7.97 10.05 -1.15
N LYS A 71 -7.00 9.65 -1.97
CA LYS A 71 -7.28 8.85 -3.17
C LYS A 71 -7.98 7.54 -2.82
N ILE A 72 -7.49 6.85 -1.78
CA ILE A 72 -8.11 5.60 -1.33
C ILE A 72 -9.54 5.85 -0.87
N LEU A 73 -9.77 6.91 -0.10
CA LEU A 73 -11.10 7.22 0.41
C LEU A 73 -12.09 7.60 -0.69
N GLU A 74 -11.59 8.03 -1.85
CA GLU A 74 -12.44 8.27 -3.02
C GLU A 74 -12.99 6.96 -3.61
N HIS A 75 -12.35 5.83 -3.30
CA HIS A 75 -12.82 4.50 -3.70
C HIS A 75 -13.62 3.85 -2.58
N LYS A 76 -14.50 4.63 -1.96
CA LYS A 76 -15.22 4.21 -0.74
C LYS A 76 -15.88 2.85 -0.86
N GLU A 77 -16.61 2.62 -1.95
CA GLU A 77 -17.35 1.36 -2.11
C GLU A 77 -16.40 0.15 -2.18
N VAL A 78 -15.28 0.31 -2.87
CA VAL A 78 -14.29 -0.76 -2.96
C VAL A 78 -13.67 -1.03 -1.59
N VAL A 79 -13.30 0.03 -0.87
CA VAL A 79 -12.71 -0.12 0.46
C VAL A 79 -13.67 -0.82 1.42
N GLU A 80 -14.96 -0.46 1.38
CA GLU A 80 -15.97 -1.12 2.22
C GLU A 80 -16.02 -2.62 1.98
N VAL A 81 -16.02 -3.02 0.70
CA VAL A 81 -16.04 -4.44 0.35
C VAL A 81 -14.81 -5.16 0.89
N LEU A 82 -13.63 -4.54 0.73
CA LEU A 82 -12.38 -5.14 1.18
C LEU A 82 -12.37 -5.30 2.71
N LEU A 83 -12.80 -4.28 3.44
CA LEU A 83 -12.84 -4.35 4.90
C LEU A 83 -13.87 -5.39 5.37
N GLN A 84 -15.03 -5.47 4.71
CA GLN A 84 -16.05 -6.48 5.03
C GLN A 84 -15.56 -7.89 4.74
N ALA A 85 -14.70 -8.04 3.74
CA ALA A 85 -14.08 -9.33 3.40
C ALA A 85 -12.94 -9.71 4.35
N GLY A 86 -12.65 -8.86 5.33
CA GLY A 86 -11.59 -9.14 6.29
C GLY A 86 -10.21 -8.65 5.87
N TRP A 87 -10.10 -7.92 4.78
CA TRP A 87 -8.83 -7.33 4.38
C TRP A 87 -8.56 -6.08 5.20
N ARG A 88 -7.28 -5.77 5.36
CA ARG A 88 -6.86 -4.47 5.89
C ARG A 88 -6.36 -3.64 4.73
N VAL A 89 -6.50 -2.32 4.83
CA VAL A 89 -6.10 -1.38 3.79
C VAL A 89 -5.25 -0.31 4.43
N ALA A 90 -4.13 0.05 3.81
CA ALA A 90 -3.22 1.01 4.41
C ALA A 90 -2.41 1.77 3.35
N VAL A 91 -1.88 2.91 3.77
CA VAL A 91 -0.85 3.64 3.03
C VAL A 91 0.47 3.39 3.74
N LEU A 92 1.44 2.87 3.03
CA LEU A 92 2.80 2.73 3.55
C LEU A 92 3.65 3.82 2.93
N SER A 93 4.13 4.72 3.76
CA SER A 93 4.97 5.82 3.27
C SER A 93 6.36 5.71 3.86
N TRP A 94 7.33 6.22 3.10
CA TRP A 94 8.73 6.17 3.47
C TRP A 94 9.29 7.58 3.59
N ARG A 95 9.97 7.82 4.69
CA ARG A 95 10.62 9.09 4.97
C ARG A 95 12.11 8.84 5.22
N LYS A 96 12.96 9.63 4.59
CA LYS A 96 14.39 9.55 4.85
C LYS A 96 14.75 10.40 6.06
N ARG A 97 15.51 9.81 6.98
CA ARG A 97 16.00 10.51 8.16
C ARG A 97 17.48 10.19 8.32
N GLY A 98 18.33 11.15 7.98
CA GLY A 98 19.75 10.89 7.88
C GLY A 98 20.01 9.87 6.79
N ARG A 99 20.64 8.75 7.13
CA ARG A 99 20.92 7.66 6.20
C ARG A 99 19.87 6.55 6.26
N SER A 100 18.88 6.70 7.14
CA SER A 100 17.88 5.66 7.35
C SER A 100 16.57 6.01 6.66
N TRP A 101 15.87 4.97 6.22
CA TRP A 101 14.50 5.10 5.69
C TRP A 101 13.53 4.62 6.75
N ILE A 102 12.57 5.48 7.11
CA ILE A 102 11.60 5.21 8.17
C ILE A 102 10.25 4.94 7.53
N PRO A 103 9.66 3.76 7.80
CA PRO A 103 8.32 3.46 7.29
C PRO A 103 7.26 4.04 8.20
N ASP A 104 6.12 4.43 7.60
CA ASP A 104 4.93 4.85 8.33
C ASP A 104 3.74 4.14 7.73
N LEU A 105 3.04 3.36 8.52
CA LEU A 105 1.88 2.58 8.07
C LEU A 105 0.62 3.25 8.60
N LEU A 106 -0.15 3.84 7.70
CA LEU A 106 -1.40 4.52 8.02
C LEU A 106 -2.55 3.61 7.58
N GLU A 107 -3.21 3.00 8.55
CA GLU A 107 -4.31 2.07 8.26
C GLU A 107 -5.61 2.82 8.03
N ILE A 108 -6.37 2.38 7.01
CA ILE A 108 -7.67 2.95 6.68
C ILE A 108 -8.74 2.21 7.50
N THR A 109 -9.59 2.95 8.18
CA THR A 109 -10.62 2.39 9.05
C THR A 109 -12.02 2.76 8.54
N TYR A 110 -13.03 2.07 9.06
CA TYR A 110 -14.42 2.37 8.72
C TYR A 110 -14.80 3.82 9.07
N GLU A 111 -14.29 4.34 10.18
CA GLU A 111 -14.61 5.70 10.58
C GLU A 111 -14.14 6.72 9.55
N MET A 112 -13.05 6.46 8.86
CA MET A 112 -12.54 7.34 7.83
C MET A 112 -13.47 7.42 6.62
N LEU A 113 -14.24 6.36 6.38
CA LEU A 113 -15.14 6.29 5.23
C LEU A 113 -16.43 7.09 5.46
N SER A 114 -16.83 7.27 6.69
CA SER A 114 -18.08 7.95 7.01
C SER A 114 -17.92 9.45 7.22
N GLY A 115 -16.71 9.92 7.26
CA GLY A 115 -16.39 11.35 7.43
C GLY A 115 -16.11 12.07 6.15
#